data_65f3ea3a9b60d928fc0f1f9d4fa3b5ef
#
_entry.id   65f3ea3a9b60d928fc0f1f9d4fa3b5ef
#
_cell.length_a   1.000
_cell.length_b   1.000
_cell.length_c   1.000
_cell.angle_alpha   90.00
_cell.angle_beta   90.00
_cell.angle_gamma   90.00
#
_symmetry.space_group_name_H-M   'P 1'
#
loop_
_entity.id
_entity.type
_entity.pdbx_description
1 polymer ?
#
loop_
_entity_poly.entity_id
_entity_poly.type
_entity_poly.pdbx_seq_one_letter_code
_entity_poly.pdbx_strand_id
1 'polypeptide(L)'
;MSSSRDQFNKQAALYATSPVHRSGPSLPVLVEMAAPKPVDQVLDVATGTGNTALTLAPLVLRVIGLDVASAMLDQARARAQAEKIENTEFVSGSAEEIPFPDAEFSLVVSRHAPHHFHRLHKFLSEVRRVLKPGGRFVVADQISPSAKIEGWVDRWERTRDPSHFRQRTVAEWKEMATVAGFSWIQDQAVPYELPFDWWVKQAGCTEKAVHELQEQAGTADEVVRREMGIKFNSSGGILSFMEPMMVVRLER
;
A
#
# COMPACT_ATOMS: atom_id res chain seq x y z
N MET A 1 -20.13 -4.20 6.46
CA MET A 1 -18.78 -4.25 5.85
C MET A 1 -17.77 -4.38 6.97
N SER A 2 -16.84 -5.32 6.89
CA SER A 2 -15.73 -5.39 7.84
C SER A 2 -14.89 -4.13 7.67
N SER A 3 -14.50 -3.47 8.77
CA SER A 3 -13.59 -2.33 8.65
C SER A 3 -12.19 -2.82 8.30
N SER A 4 -11.38 -2.02 7.59
CA SER A 4 -9.97 -2.34 7.32
C SER A 4 -9.23 -2.75 8.61
N ARG A 5 -9.54 -2.09 9.73
CA ARG A 5 -9.01 -2.43 11.06
C ARG A 5 -9.28 -3.87 11.46
N ASP A 6 -10.53 -4.35 11.30
CA ASP A 6 -10.90 -5.71 11.72
C ASP A 6 -10.28 -6.77 10.80
N GLN A 7 -10.22 -6.48 9.51
CA GLN A 7 -9.59 -7.34 8.51
C GLN A 7 -8.09 -7.51 8.81
N PHE A 8 -7.36 -6.43 8.97
CA PHE A 8 -5.93 -6.45 9.22
C PHE A 8 -5.55 -7.01 10.59
N ASN A 9 -6.36 -6.79 11.63
CA ASN A 9 -6.14 -7.45 12.92
C ASN A 9 -6.20 -8.99 12.81
N LYS A 10 -7.11 -9.54 11.98
CA LYS A 10 -7.20 -11.00 11.76
C LYS A 10 -6.05 -11.56 10.94
N GLN A 11 -5.49 -10.77 10.05
CA GLN A 11 -4.50 -11.22 9.06
C GLN A 11 -3.05 -10.84 9.44
N ALA A 12 -2.81 -10.19 10.57
CA ALA A 12 -1.50 -9.67 10.96
C ALA A 12 -0.37 -10.71 10.86
N ALA A 13 -0.62 -11.95 11.30
CA ALA A 13 0.37 -13.03 11.23
C ALA A 13 0.72 -13.44 9.79
N LEU A 14 -0.26 -13.43 8.86
CA LEU A 14 -0.04 -13.75 7.45
C LEU A 14 0.78 -12.65 6.76
N TYR A 15 0.46 -11.39 7.06
CA TYR A 15 1.19 -10.24 6.51
C TYR A 15 2.65 -10.17 7.01
N ALA A 16 2.90 -10.54 8.27
CA ALA A 16 4.24 -10.56 8.85
C ALA A 16 5.20 -11.52 8.11
N THR A 17 4.69 -12.58 7.49
CA THR A 17 5.48 -13.58 6.75
C THR A 17 5.38 -13.46 5.24
N SER A 18 4.55 -12.56 4.72
CA SER A 18 4.33 -12.38 3.28
C SER A 18 5.56 -11.82 2.55
N PRO A 19 6.16 -12.53 1.58
CA PRO A 19 7.33 -12.04 0.83
C PRO A 19 7.06 -10.73 0.09
N VAL A 20 5.87 -10.58 -0.52
CA VAL A 20 5.50 -9.37 -1.26
C VAL A 20 5.47 -8.14 -0.35
N HIS A 21 4.94 -8.28 0.87
CA HIS A 21 4.92 -7.17 1.83
C HIS A 21 6.29 -6.92 2.47
N ARG A 22 7.08 -7.97 2.72
CA ARG A 22 8.40 -7.84 3.36
C ARG A 22 9.47 -7.29 2.42
N SER A 23 9.52 -7.74 1.18
CA SER A 23 10.61 -7.45 0.24
C SER A 23 10.15 -7.34 -1.21
N GLY A 24 8.86 -7.06 -1.45
CA GLY A 24 8.33 -6.90 -2.81
C GLY A 24 8.99 -5.75 -3.58
N PRO A 25 8.90 -5.75 -4.91
CA PRO A 25 9.68 -4.88 -5.80
C PRO A 25 9.46 -3.39 -5.57
N SER A 26 8.34 -2.98 -4.99
CA SER A 26 8.06 -1.57 -4.67
C SER A 26 8.89 -1.03 -3.50
N LEU A 27 9.38 -1.88 -2.59
CA LEU A 27 10.11 -1.41 -1.40
C LEU A 27 11.47 -0.78 -1.75
N PRO A 28 12.36 -1.42 -2.52
CA PRO A 28 13.62 -0.79 -2.91
C PRO A 28 13.43 0.49 -3.71
N VAL A 29 12.44 0.55 -4.62
CA VAL A 29 12.13 1.76 -5.39
C VAL A 29 11.61 2.88 -4.48
N LEU A 30 10.75 2.55 -3.50
CA LEU A 30 10.28 3.53 -2.51
C LEU A 30 11.46 4.10 -1.70
N VAL A 31 12.38 3.26 -1.22
CA VAL A 31 13.56 3.70 -0.46
C VAL A 31 14.46 4.60 -1.31
N GLU A 32 14.71 4.24 -2.58
CA GLU A 32 15.47 5.05 -3.51
C GLU A 32 14.83 6.43 -3.73
N MET A 33 13.52 6.47 -4.04
CA MET A 33 12.79 7.72 -4.25
C MET A 33 12.68 8.56 -2.97
N ALA A 34 12.59 7.93 -1.80
CA ALA A 34 12.58 8.61 -0.52
C ALA A 34 13.90 9.36 -0.26
N ALA A 35 15.01 8.90 -0.85
CA ALA A 35 16.35 9.48 -0.65
C ALA A 35 16.60 9.82 0.83
N PRO A 36 16.54 8.83 1.75
CA PRO A 36 16.57 9.06 3.19
C PRO A 36 17.90 9.70 3.61
N LYS A 37 17.83 10.58 4.63
CA LYS A 37 19.00 11.28 5.18
C LYS A 37 19.13 10.98 6.67
N PRO A 38 20.33 10.92 7.25
CA PRO A 38 20.53 10.63 8.68
C PRO A 38 19.81 11.59 9.64
N VAL A 39 19.41 12.76 9.16
CA VAL A 39 18.68 13.78 9.96
C VAL A 39 17.16 13.69 9.79
N ASP A 40 16.66 12.80 8.94
CA ASP A 40 15.22 12.71 8.67
C ASP A 40 14.45 12.15 9.87
N GLN A 41 13.32 12.79 10.14
CA GLN A 41 12.24 12.27 10.95
C GLN A 41 11.17 11.75 10.00
N VAL A 42 10.91 10.45 10.04
CA VAL A 42 10.05 9.74 9.09
C VAL A 42 8.74 9.33 9.74
N LEU A 43 7.63 9.51 9.00
CA LEU A 43 6.35 8.90 9.33
C LEU A 43 6.00 7.85 8.25
N ASP A 44 5.81 6.61 8.67
CA ASP A 44 5.29 5.52 7.82
C ASP A 44 3.80 5.34 8.11
N VAL A 45 2.94 5.83 7.20
CA VAL A 45 1.48 5.83 7.38
C VAL A 45 0.89 4.53 6.86
N ALA A 46 0.07 3.88 7.70
CA ALA A 46 -0.42 2.52 7.54
C ALA A 46 0.77 1.54 7.44
N THR A 47 1.62 1.60 8.46
CA THR A 47 2.90 0.86 8.52
C THR A 47 2.73 -0.65 8.53
N GLY A 48 1.54 -1.16 8.90
CA GLY A 48 1.26 -2.58 9.05
C GLY A 48 2.24 -3.24 10.01
N THR A 49 2.89 -4.30 9.56
CA THR A 49 3.92 -5.04 10.33
C THR A 49 5.31 -4.39 10.29
N GLY A 50 5.38 -3.10 9.94
CA GLY A 50 6.60 -2.29 10.01
C GLY A 50 7.62 -2.50 8.88
N ASN A 51 7.26 -3.10 7.77
CA ASN A 51 8.23 -3.45 6.72
C ASN A 51 8.98 -2.24 6.18
N THR A 52 8.28 -1.17 5.84
CA THR A 52 8.88 0.07 5.32
C THR A 52 9.61 0.83 6.44
N ALA A 53 8.98 0.94 7.62
CA ALA A 53 9.58 1.61 8.78
C ALA A 53 10.92 0.98 9.18
N LEU A 54 10.98 -0.35 9.33
CA LEU A 54 12.20 -1.06 9.73
C LEU A 54 13.29 -1.00 8.65
N THR A 55 12.91 -0.97 7.37
CA THR A 55 13.87 -0.80 6.26
C THR A 55 14.49 0.60 6.26
N LEU A 56 13.71 1.64 6.60
CA LEU A 56 14.20 3.03 6.65
C LEU A 56 14.97 3.36 7.93
N ALA A 57 14.66 2.70 9.04
CA ALA A 57 15.22 3.02 10.34
C ALA A 57 16.76 3.12 10.37
N PRO A 58 17.55 2.22 9.77
CA PRO A 58 19.01 2.33 9.76
C PRO A 58 19.55 3.53 8.97
N LEU A 59 18.72 4.20 8.17
CA LEU A 59 19.12 5.26 7.23
C LEU A 59 18.76 6.66 7.71
N VAL A 60 18.02 6.79 8.83
CA VAL A 60 17.40 8.03 9.27
C VAL A 60 17.55 8.24 10.78
N LEU A 61 17.20 9.44 11.26
CA LEU A 61 17.24 9.77 12.70
C LEU A 61 16.23 8.93 13.50
N ARG A 62 14.97 8.91 13.06
CA ARG A 62 13.91 8.09 13.68
C ARG A 62 12.78 7.82 12.69
N VAL A 63 12.03 6.75 12.94
CA VAL A 63 10.82 6.41 12.20
C VAL A 63 9.65 6.23 13.17
N ILE A 64 8.51 6.85 12.86
CA ILE A 64 7.24 6.56 13.52
C ILE A 64 6.36 5.80 12.53
N GLY A 65 5.91 4.60 12.91
CA GLY A 65 4.93 3.81 12.17
C GLY A 65 3.53 4.04 12.73
N LEU A 66 2.61 4.51 11.90
CA LEU A 66 1.21 4.76 12.25
C LEU A 66 0.31 3.69 11.60
N ASP A 67 -0.57 3.05 12.37
CA ASP A 67 -1.57 2.11 11.85
C ASP A 67 -2.83 2.09 12.73
N VAL A 68 -3.98 1.74 12.13
CA VAL A 68 -5.24 1.57 12.88
C VAL A 68 -5.37 0.18 13.52
N ALA A 69 -4.61 -0.82 13.04
CA ALA A 69 -4.69 -2.20 13.46
C ALA A 69 -3.63 -2.50 14.54
N SER A 70 -4.06 -2.63 15.78
CA SER A 70 -3.16 -2.87 16.92
C SER A 70 -2.34 -4.16 16.78
N ALA A 71 -2.94 -5.24 16.26
CA ALA A 71 -2.23 -6.50 16.04
C ALA A 71 -1.08 -6.36 15.01
N MET A 72 -1.22 -5.47 14.02
CA MET A 72 -0.14 -5.14 13.09
C MET A 72 1.02 -4.43 13.81
N LEU A 73 0.70 -3.43 14.65
CA LEU A 73 1.69 -2.70 15.43
C LEU A 73 2.43 -3.60 16.44
N ASP A 74 1.75 -4.58 17.02
CA ASP A 74 2.39 -5.56 17.92
C ASP A 74 3.40 -6.43 17.17
N GLN A 75 3.10 -6.85 15.95
CA GLN A 75 4.07 -7.53 15.08
C GLN A 75 5.26 -6.62 14.72
N ALA A 76 4.99 -5.35 14.41
CA ALA A 76 6.05 -4.39 14.10
C ALA A 76 6.99 -4.16 15.29
N ARG A 77 6.45 -4.01 16.51
CA ARG A 77 7.24 -3.88 17.76
C ARG A 77 8.08 -5.12 18.03
N ALA A 78 7.49 -6.31 17.92
CA ALA A 78 8.19 -7.57 18.13
C ALA A 78 9.36 -7.73 17.15
N ARG A 79 9.17 -7.33 15.90
CA ARG A 79 10.23 -7.35 14.87
C ARG A 79 11.33 -6.32 15.16
N ALA A 80 10.97 -5.09 15.49
CA ALA A 80 11.95 -4.06 15.86
C ALA A 80 12.85 -4.55 17.01
N GLN A 81 12.25 -5.17 18.04
CA GLN A 81 12.98 -5.75 19.15
C GLN A 81 13.91 -6.90 18.72
N ALA A 82 13.40 -7.83 17.90
CA ALA A 82 14.18 -8.96 17.42
C ALA A 82 15.35 -8.55 16.53
N GLU A 83 15.16 -7.50 15.72
CA GLU A 83 16.17 -6.93 14.82
C GLU A 83 17.06 -5.87 15.52
N LYS A 84 16.81 -5.59 16.82
CA LYS A 84 17.54 -4.58 17.65
C LYS A 84 17.51 -3.19 17.03
N ILE A 85 16.38 -2.79 16.45
CA ILE A 85 16.16 -1.47 15.89
C ILE A 85 15.53 -0.59 16.99
N GLU A 86 16.26 0.40 17.49
CA GLU A 86 15.88 1.20 18.66
C GLU A 86 15.27 2.57 18.30
N ASN A 87 15.45 3.05 17.07
CA ASN A 87 14.99 4.36 16.60
C ASN A 87 13.60 4.29 15.91
N THR A 88 12.78 3.33 16.31
CA THR A 88 11.40 3.19 15.80
C THR A 88 10.37 3.27 16.91
N GLU A 89 9.24 3.91 16.61
CA GLU A 89 8.05 3.97 17.46
C GLU A 89 6.83 3.55 16.65
N PHE A 90 5.87 2.86 17.29
CA PHE A 90 4.66 2.39 16.61
C PHE A 90 3.42 2.90 17.36
N VAL A 91 2.62 3.73 16.67
CA VAL A 91 1.50 4.49 17.24
C VAL A 91 0.19 4.10 16.55
N SER A 92 -0.86 3.94 17.36
CA SER A 92 -2.21 3.70 16.80
C SER A 92 -2.85 5.01 16.36
N GLY A 93 -3.36 5.04 15.12
CA GLY A 93 -4.04 6.21 14.58
C GLY A 93 -4.52 6.02 13.15
N SER A 94 -5.32 6.97 12.68
CA SER A 94 -5.88 6.96 11.33
C SER A 94 -5.01 7.75 10.35
N ALA A 95 -4.85 7.23 9.14
CA ALA A 95 -4.24 7.96 8.03
C ALA A 95 -5.02 9.23 7.65
N GLU A 96 -6.33 9.24 7.88
CA GLU A 96 -7.21 10.37 7.57
C GLU A 96 -7.34 11.38 8.71
N GLU A 97 -6.68 11.13 9.86
CA GLU A 97 -6.58 12.01 11.03
C GLU A 97 -5.28 11.69 11.78
N ILE A 98 -4.17 12.20 11.24
CA ILE A 98 -2.82 11.88 11.73
C ILE A 98 -2.57 12.59 13.06
N PRO A 99 -2.28 11.85 14.19
CA PRO A 99 -2.22 12.42 15.53
C PRO A 99 -0.87 13.10 15.84
N PHE A 100 -0.34 13.86 14.89
CA PHE A 100 0.91 14.60 15.03
C PHE A 100 0.72 16.07 14.66
N PRO A 101 1.54 16.99 15.20
CA PRO A 101 1.46 18.40 14.88
C PRO A 101 1.88 18.72 13.45
N ASP A 102 1.59 19.94 13.03
CA ASP A 102 2.00 20.47 11.72
C ASP A 102 3.53 20.49 11.60
N ALA A 103 4.04 20.22 10.40
CA ALA A 103 5.44 20.35 10.04
C ALA A 103 6.41 19.60 10.98
N GLU A 104 6.05 18.40 11.42
CA GLU A 104 6.91 17.56 12.26
C GLU A 104 7.90 16.72 11.44
N PHE A 105 7.46 16.16 10.31
CA PHE A 105 8.24 15.18 9.55
C PHE A 105 8.94 15.80 8.34
N SER A 106 10.15 15.34 8.04
CA SER A 106 10.87 15.68 6.80
C SER A 106 10.60 14.70 5.66
N LEU A 107 10.11 13.51 6.01
CA LEU A 107 9.75 12.45 5.08
C LEU A 107 8.49 11.73 5.59
N VAL A 108 7.50 11.57 4.71
CA VAL A 108 6.36 10.68 4.95
C VAL A 108 6.38 9.60 3.88
N VAL A 109 6.07 8.36 4.27
CA VAL A 109 5.93 7.24 3.35
C VAL A 109 4.63 6.50 3.61
N SER A 110 4.10 5.83 2.58
CA SER A 110 2.98 4.88 2.71
C SER A 110 3.11 3.82 1.62
N ARG A 111 2.87 2.54 1.95
CA ARG A 111 3.04 1.46 0.99
C ARG A 111 1.95 0.40 1.13
N HIS A 112 1.31 0.01 -0.01
CA HIS A 112 0.23 -0.98 -0.06
C HIS A 112 -0.95 -0.66 0.88
N ALA A 113 -1.39 0.61 0.92
CA ALA A 113 -2.42 1.03 1.87
C ALA A 113 -3.46 2.02 1.33
N PRO A 114 -3.10 3.05 0.54
CA PRO A 114 -4.05 4.08 0.14
C PRO A 114 -5.28 3.59 -0.62
N HIS A 115 -5.21 2.43 -1.29
CA HIS A 115 -6.38 1.81 -1.94
C HIS A 115 -7.47 1.35 -0.95
N HIS A 116 -7.17 1.34 0.36
CA HIS A 116 -8.14 1.11 1.44
C HIS A 116 -8.75 2.41 1.99
N PHE A 117 -8.22 3.58 1.66
CA PHE A 117 -8.65 4.84 2.26
C PHE A 117 -9.92 5.38 1.60
N HIS A 118 -10.97 5.58 2.39
CA HIS A 118 -12.24 6.09 1.91
C HIS A 118 -12.15 7.56 1.48
N ARG A 119 -11.32 8.35 2.17
CA ARG A 119 -11.16 9.78 1.95
C ARG A 119 -9.70 10.10 1.62
N LEU A 120 -9.22 9.63 0.46
CA LEU A 120 -7.84 9.84 0.04
C LEU A 120 -7.43 11.34 0.04
N HIS A 121 -8.35 12.26 -0.31
CA HIS A 121 -8.10 13.69 -0.23
C HIS A 121 -7.78 14.16 1.19
N LYS A 122 -8.46 13.57 2.21
CA LYS A 122 -8.18 13.87 3.62
C LYS A 122 -6.80 13.36 4.03
N PHE A 123 -6.46 12.14 3.63
CA PHE A 123 -5.12 11.58 3.84
C PHE A 123 -4.04 12.47 3.23
N LEU A 124 -4.17 12.88 1.97
CA LEU A 124 -3.21 13.77 1.31
C LEU A 124 -3.08 15.12 2.04
N SER A 125 -4.21 15.69 2.49
CA SER A 125 -4.23 16.92 3.29
C SER A 125 -3.47 16.75 4.61
N GLU A 126 -3.68 15.64 5.32
CA GLU A 126 -2.99 15.33 6.57
C GLU A 126 -1.49 15.09 6.36
N VAL A 127 -1.11 14.31 5.34
CA VAL A 127 0.30 14.14 4.97
C VAL A 127 0.96 15.49 4.71
N ARG A 128 0.31 16.36 3.94
CA ARG A 128 0.83 17.69 3.68
C ARG A 128 0.94 18.55 4.94
N ARG A 129 -0.02 18.44 5.85
CA ARG A 129 -0.02 19.17 7.12
C ARG A 129 1.18 18.79 7.99
N VAL A 130 1.42 17.50 8.18
CA VAL A 130 2.48 17.00 9.07
C VAL A 130 3.87 17.08 8.46
N LEU A 131 4.00 17.21 7.13
CA LEU A 131 5.29 17.43 6.46
C LEU A 131 5.81 18.85 6.71
N LYS A 132 7.10 18.98 6.90
CA LYS A 132 7.82 20.26 6.88
C LYS A 132 7.76 20.90 5.47
N PRO A 133 7.86 22.22 5.35
CA PRO A 133 8.11 22.86 4.05
C PRO A 133 9.34 22.22 3.37
N GLY A 134 9.22 21.86 2.08
CA GLY A 134 10.24 21.10 1.35
C GLY A 134 10.37 19.63 1.76
N GLY A 135 9.47 19.14 2.60
CA GLY A 135 9.40 17.73 2.98
C GLY A 135 8.93 16.84 1.82
N ARG A 136 9.33 15.57 1.87
CA ARG A 136 9.08 14.58 0.82
C ARG A 136 7.97 13.62 1.25
N PHE A 137 7.08 13.31 0.33
CA PHE A 137 6.11 12.23 0.48
C PHE A 137 6.35 11.19 -0.61
N VAL A 138 6.59 9.93 -0.23
CA VAL A 138 6.74 8.82 -1.18
C VAL A 138 5.67 7.78 -0.89
N VAL A 139 4.87 7.49 -1.90
CA VAL A 139 3.79 6.50 -1.82
C VAL A 139 4.02 5.41 -2.86
N ALA A 140 3.84 4.16 -2.43
CA ALA A 140 3.81 3.01 -3.32
C ALA A 140 2.46 2.31 -3.15
N ASP A 141 1.64 2.28 -4.21
CA ASP A 141 0.31 1.69 -4.13
C ASP A 141 -0.10 0.99 -5.41
N GLN A 142 -1.05 0.08 -5.24
CA GLN A 142 -1.75 -0.55 -6.36
C GLN A 142 -2.55 0.50 -7.12
N ILE A 143 -2.56 0.38 -8.44
CA ILE A 143 -3.26 1.31 -9.33
C ILE A 143 -4.17 0.57 -10.31
N SER A 144 -5.21 1.22 -10.78
CA SER A 144 -5.89 0.77 -11.98
C SER A 144 -5.06 1.10 -13.21
N PRO A 145 -4.79 0.14 -14.12
CA PRO A 145 -4.02 0.39 -15.34
C PRO A 145 -4.63 1.48 -16.21
N SER A 146 -5.97 1.54 -16.26
CA SER A 146 -6.71 2.55 -17.00
C SER A 146 -8.10 2.80 -16.39
N ALA A 147 -8.70 3.94 -16.71
CA ALA A 147 -10.06 4.26 -16.32
C ALA A 147 -11.11 3.30 -16.95
N LYS A 148 -10.77 2.63 -18.05
CA LYS A 148 -11.69 1.71 -18.74
C LYS A 148 -12.00 0.46 -17.92
N ILE A 149 -11.02 -0.05 -17.18
CA ILE A 149 -11.14 -1.30 -16.42
C ILE A 149 -11.23 -1.08 -14.90
N GLU A 150 -11.16 0.15 -14.42
CA GLU A 150 -11.19 0.50 -13.00
C GLU A 150 -12.35 -0.18 -12.25
N GLY A 151 -13.56 -0.10 -12.77
CA GLY A 151 -14.72 -0.72 -12.14
C GLY A 151 -14.65 -2.25 -12.07
N TRP A 152 -13.94 -2.88 -13.02
CA TRP A 152 -13.69 -4.33 -12.99
C TRP A 152 -12.62 -4.66 -11.94
N VAL A 153 -11.52 -3.94 -11.93
CA VAL A 153 -10.42 -4.10 -10.97
C VAL A 153 -10.93 -3.96 -9.54
N ASP A 154 -11.66 -2.90 -9.25
CA ASP A 154 -12.21 -2.66 -7.90
C ASP A 154 -13.21 -3.73 -7.46
N ARG A 155 -14.02 -4.27 -8.37
CA ARG A 155 -14.93 -5.36 -8.05
C ARG A 155 -14.15 -6.65 -7.75
N TRP A 156 -13.13 -6.96 -8.55
CA TRP A 156 -12.30 -8.14 -8.39
C TRP A 156 -11.51 -8.09 -7.07
N GLU A 157 -10.90 -6.96 -6.77
CA GLU A 157 -10.19 -6.74 -5.50
C GLU A 157 -11.13 -6.83 -4.29
N ARG A 158 -12.34 -6.25 -4.37
CA ARG A 158 -13.33 -6.36 -3.27
C ARG A 158 -13.85 -7.79 -3.06
N THR A 159 -13.90 -8.61 -4.10
CA THR A 159 -14.25 -10.03 -3.95
C THR A 159 -13.18 -10.77 -3.14
N ARG A 160 -11.91 -10.43 -3.34
CA ARG A 160 -10.77 -10.98 -2.59
C ARG A 160 -10.67 -10.39 -1.18
N ASP A 161 -10.73 -9.07 -1.07
CA ASP A 161 -10.56 -8.32 0.16
C ASP A 161 -11.72 -7.32 0.35
N PRO A 162 -12.69 -7.64 1.22
CA PRO A 162 -13.83 -6.76 1.48
C PRO A 162 -13.46 -5.39 2.08
N SER A 163 -12.23 -5.19 2.53
CA SER A 163 -11.73 -3.90 3.00
C SER A 163 -11.20 -3.01 1.88
N HIS A 164 -11.01 -3.55 0.67
CA HIS A 164 -10.63 -2.78 -0.50
C HIS A 164 -11.65 -1.70 -0.80
N PHE A 165 -11.19 -0.47 -0.97
CA PHE A 165 -12.05 0.65 -1.33
C PHE A 165 -11.96 0.96 -2.83
N ARG A 166 -10.78 1.42 -3.30
CA ARG A 166 -10.60 1.80 -4.70
C ARG A 166 -9.13 1.89 -5.10
N GLN A 167 -8.77 1.24 -6.19
CA GLN A 167 -7.53 1.52 -6.93
C GLN A 167 -7.78 2.70 -7.89
N ARG A 168 -6.83 3.63 -7.95
CA ARG A 168 -6.92 4.83 -8.80
C ARG A 168 -5.90 4.77 -9.90
N THR A 169 -6.18 5.42 -11.02
CA THR A 169 -5.22 5.60 -12.10
C THR A 169 -4.10 6.56 -11.69
N VAL A 170 -2.96 6.52 -12.37
CA VAL A 170 -1.86 7.50 -12.19
C VAL A 170 -2.35 8.94 -12.43
N ALA A 171 -3.26 9.12 -13.41
CA ALA A 171 -3.82 10.44 -13.71
C ALA A 171 -4.62 11.02 -12.55
N GLU A 172 -5.49 10.19 -11.91
CA GLU A 172 -6.25 10.61 -10.73
C GLU A 172 -5.34 10.91 -9.53
N TRP A 173 -4.31 10.07 -9.29
CA TRP A 173 -3.32 10.35 -8.27
C TRP A 173 -2.65 11.71 -8.47
N LYS A 174 -2.25 12.03 -9.72
CA LYS A 174 -1.60 13.29 -10.06
C LYS A 174 -2.53 14.49 -9.84
N GLU A 175 -3.80 14.37 -10.25
CA GLU A 175 -4.80 15.39 -10.00
C GLU A 175 -5.01 15.62 -8.51
N MET A 176 -5.26 14.55 -7.74
CA MET A 176 -5.50 14.66 -6.30
C MET A 176 -4.29 15.20 -5.53
N ALA A 177 -3.08 14.80 -5.89
CA ALA A 177 -1.85 15.32 -5.30
C ALA A 177 -1.70 16.84 -5.60
N THR A 178 -1.99 17.26 -6.84
CA THR A 178 -1.96 18.68 -7.23
C THR A 178 -2.99 19.50 -6.46
N VAL A 179 -4.23 19.01 -6.34
CA VAL A 179 -5.29 19.67 -5.54
C VAL A 179 -4.91 19.76 -4.06
N ALA A 180 -4.23 18.75 -3.52
CA ALA A 180 -3.71 18.79 -2.16
C ALA A 180 -2.48 19.72 -1.99
N GLY A 181 -1.96 20.31 -3.06
CA GLY A 181 -0.85 21.26 -3.04
C GLY A 181 0.53 20.62 -3.02
N PHE A 182 0.66 19.39 -3.52
CA PHE A 182 1.95 18.74 -3.73
C PHE A 182 2.50 19.02 -5.15
N SER A 183 3.81 19.08 -5.25
CA SER A 183 4.54 19.00 -6.52
C SER A 183 4.80 17.54 -6.85
N TRP A 184 4.44 17.10 -8.06
CA TRP A 184 4.75 15.75 -8.57
C TRP A 184 6.16 15.74 -9.14
N ILE A 185 7.09 15.05 -8.47
CA ILE A 185 8.51 15.10 -8.81
C ILE A 185 8.91 13.95 -9.74
N GLN A 186 8.53 12.73 -9.36
CA GLN A 186 8.95 11.50 -10.07
C GLN A 186 7.94 10.40 -9.80
N ASP A 187 7.72 9.55 -10.79
CA ASP A 187 6.97 8.31 -10.64
C ASP A 187 7.63 7.17 -11.41
N GLN A 188 7.35 5.95 -10.98
CA GLN A 188 7.81 4.73 -11.64
C GLN A 188 6.74 3.63 -11.51
N ALA A 189 6.40 3.02 -12.63
CA ALA A 189 5.60 1.79 -12.62
C ALA A 189 6.47 0.61 -12.14
N VAL A 190 5.95 -0.18 -11.22
CA VAL A 190 6.62 -1.34 -10.63
C VAL A 190 5.65 -2.53 -10.64
N PRO A 191 5.14 -2.95 -11.81
CA PRO A 191 4.23 -4.09 -11.88
C PRO A 191 4.98 -5.38 -11.54
N TYR A 192 4.26 -6.34 -10.94
CA TYR A 192 4.81 -7.66 -10.64
C TYR A 192 3.77 -8.75 -10.82
N GLU A 193 4.25 -9.94 -11.18
CA GLU A 193 3.37 -11.09 -11.39
C GLU A 193 3.01 -11.74 -10.06
N LEU A 194 1.72 -12.00 -9.85
CA LEU A 194 1.18 -12.70 -8.69
C LEU A 194 0.60 -14.06 -9.10
N PRO A 195 1.07 -15.17 -8.51
CA PRO A 195 0.39 -16.46 -8.62
C PRO A 195 -1.00 -16.36 -7.96
N PHE A 196 -2.04 -16.75 -8.69
CA PHE A 196 -3.44 -16.61 -8.24
C PHE A 196 -3.71 -17.36 -6.93
N ASP A 197 -3.27 -18.61 -6.83
CA ASP A 197 -3.49 -19.43 -5.63
C ASP A 197 -2.84 -18.82 -4.38
N TRP A 198 -1.64 -18.26 -4.53
CA TRP A 198 -0.97 -17.55 -3.44
C TRP A 198 -1.75 -16.30 -3.03
N TRP A 199 -2.21 -15.52 -4.00
CA TRP A 199 -2.91 -14.26 -3.79
C TRP A 199 -4.24 -14.43 -3.03
N VAL A 200 -5.05 -15.43 -3.40
CA VAL A 200 -6.32 -15.72 -2.70
C VAL A 200 -6.08 -16.32 -1.31
N LYS A 201 -5.03 -17.14 -1.15
CA LYS A 201 -4.64 -17.71 0.13
C LYS A 201 -4.20 -16.65 1.13
N GLN A 202 -3.43 -15.65 0.69
CA GLN A 202 -2.96 -14.55 1.54
C GLN A 202 -4.11 -13.69 2.09
N ALA A 203 -5.20 -13.58 1.36
CA ALA A 203 -6.40 -12.87 1.82
C ALA A 203 -7.35 -13.75 2.66
N GLY A 204 -7.07 -15.05 2.76
CA GLY A 204 -7.96 -16.00 3.43
C GLY A 204 -9.31 -16.14 2.72
N CYS A 205 -9.31 -16.10 1.38
CA CYS A 205 -10.53 -16.22 0.58
C CYS A 205 -11.27 -17.52 0.84
N THR A 206 -12.61 -17.45 0.91
CA THR A 206 -13.46 -18.63 0.93
C THR A 206 -13.50 -19.29 -0.45
N GLU A 207 -13.86 -20.57 -0.53
CA GLU A 207 -14.06 -21.27 -1.81
C GLU A 207 -15.04 -20.54 -2.74
N LYS A 208 -16.10 -19.97 -2.16
CA LYS A 208 -17.06 -19.14 -2.90
C LYS A 208 -16.39 -17.91 -3.52
N ALA A 209 -15.58 -17.17 -2.77
CA ALA A 209 -14.86 -16.00 -3.30
C ALA A 209 -13.86 -16.40 -4.39
N VAL A 210 -13.15 -17.52 -4.21
CA VAL A 210 -12.24 -18.04 -5.25
C VAL A 210 -13.00 -18.37 -6.53
N HIS A 211 -14.15 -19.02 -6.43
CA HIS A 211 -14.99 -19.33 -7.57
C HIS A 211 -15.48 -18.05 -8.31
N GLU A 212 -15.97 -17.06 -7.55
CA GLU A 212 -16.40 -15.77 -8.10
C GLU A 212 -15.24 -15.03 -8.81
N LEU A 213 -14.03 -15.08 -8.27
CA LEU A 213 -12.83 -14.50 -8.90
C LEU A 213 -12.49 -15.22 -10.22
N GLN A 214 -12.57 -16.55 -10.24
CA GLN A 214 -12.38 -17.34 -11.46
C GLN A 214 -13.40 -17.00 -12.54
N GLU A 215 -14.69 -16.87 -12.17
CA GLU A 215 -15.76 -16.48 -13.11
C GLU A 215 -15.55 -15.05 -13.64
N GLN A 216 -15.22 -14.09 -12.78
CA GLN A 216 -14.95 -12.71 -13.19
C GLN A 216 -13.82 -12.64 -14.22
N ALA A 217 -12.72 -13.35 -14.00
CA ALA A 217 -11.59 -13.38 -14.94
C ALA A 217 -11.94 -14.16 -16.22
N GLY A 218 -12.67 -15.28 -16.11
CA GLY A 218 -13.09 -16.11 -17.23
C GLY A 218 -14.07 -15.39 -18.18
N THR A 219 -14.86 -14.45 -17.65
CA THR A 219 -15.82 -13.64 -18.43
C THR A 219 -15.30 -12.24 -18.76
N ALA A 220 -14.09 -11.89 -18.31
CA ALA A 220 -13.48 -10.60 -18.59
C ALA A 220 -13.27 -10.39 -20.10
N ASP A 221 -13.43 -9.16 -20.55
CA ASP A 221 -13.13 -8.79 -21.93
C ASP A 221 -11.63 -8.81 -22.23
N GLU A 222 -11.28 -8.66 -23.49
CA GLU A 222 -9.88 -8.70 -23.94
C GLU A 222 -9.05 -7.55 -23.37
N VAL A 223 -9.65 -6.38 -23.14
CA VAL A 223 -8.95 -5.21 -22.59
C VAL A 223 -8.53 -5.49 -21.16
N VAL A 224 -9.44 -6.00 -20.32
CA VAL A 224 -9.15 -6.41 -18.95
C VAL A 224 -8.05 -7.47 -18.91
N ARG A 225 -8.22 -8.55 -19.69
CA ARG A 225 -7.24 -9.65 -19.69
C ARG A 225 -5.84 -9.19 -20.08
N ARG A 226 -5.74 -8.30 -21.07
CA ARG A 226 -4.48 -7.74 -21.53
C ARG A 226 -3.87 -6.79 -20.50
N GLU A 227 -4.65 -5.83 -19.97
CA GLU A 227 -4.15 -4.81 -19.05
C GLU A 227 -3.77 -5.40 -17.69
N MET A 228 -4.50 -6.42 -17.22
CA MET A 228 -4.19 -7.16 -16.00
C MET A 228 -3.22 -8.33 -16.25
N GLY A 229 -2.83 -8.61 -17.49
CA GLY A 229 -1.92 -9.70 -17.83
C GLY A 229 -2.37 -11.06 -17.31
N ILE A 230 -3.70 -11.34 -17.32
CA ILE A 230 -4.25 -12.57 -16.76
C ILE A 230 -3.83 -13.77 -17.60
N LYS A 231 -3.19 -14.75 -16.97
CA LYS A 231 -2.77 -16.01 -17.58
C LYS A 231 -3.63 -17.16 -17.07
N PHE A 232 -4.06 -18.01 -17.98
CA PHE A 232 -4.84 -19.21 -17.66
C PHE A 232 -4.01 -20.47 -17.88
N ASN A 233 -4.26 -21.49 -17.09
CA ASN A 233 -3.72 -22.83 -17.29
C ASN A 233 -4.53 -23.58 -18.36
N SER A 234 -4.08 -24.80 -18.73
CA SER A 234 -4.75 -25.63 -19.76
C SER A 234 -6.17 -26.09 -19.41
N SER A 235 -6.56 -26.05 -18.12
CA SER A 235 -7.91 -26.39 -17.65
C SER A 235 -8.81 -25.15 -17.53
N GLY A 236 -8.34 -23.95 -17.91
CA GLY A 236 -9.09 -22.70 -17.87
C GLY A 236 -9.09 -21.99 -16.51
N GLY A 237 -8.37 -22.50 -15.51
CA GLY A 237 -8.19 -21.81 -14.24
C GLY A 237 -7.14 -20.70 -14.35
N ILE A 238 -7.25 -19.67 -13.50
CA ILE A 238 -6.27 -18.58 -13.45
C ILE A 238 -4.94 -19.13 -12.89
N LEU A 239 -3.85 -18.90 -13.60
CA LEU A 239 -2.50 -19.23 -13.16
C LEU A 239 -1.86 -18.06 -12.41
N SER A 240 -1.86 -16.89 -13.04
CA SER A 240 -1.26 -15.65 -12.52
C SER A 240 -1.85 -14.41 -13.20
N PHE A 241 -1.54 -13.26 -12.66
CA PHE A 241 -1.85 -11.96 -13.25
C PHE A 241 -0.77 -10.95 -12.86
N MET A 242 -0.76 -9.80 -13.54
CA MET A 242 0.10 -8.68 -13.20
C MET A 242 -0.62 -7.76 -12.21
N GLU A 243 0.01 -7.53 -11.05
CA GLU A 243 -0.45 -6.50 -10.12
C GLU A 243 0.14 -5.15 -10.55
N PRO A 244 -0.69 -4.22 -11.04
CA PRO A 244 -0.20 -2.90 -11.43
C PRO A 244 0.12 -2.07 -10.19
N MET A 245 1.35 -1.58 -10.11
CA MET A 245 1.80 -0.78 -8.98
C MET A 245 2.60 0.42 -9.43
N MET A 246 2.45 1.52 -8.71
CA MET A 246 3.18 2.76 -8.88
C MET A 246 3.94 3.10 -7.59
N VAL A 247 5.13 3.65 -7.76
CA VAL A 247 5.82 4.41 -6.71
C VAL A 247 5.93 5.86 -7.19
N VAL A 248 5.56 6.81 -6.35
CA VAL A 248 5.64 8.24 -6.68
C VAL A 248 6.26 9.03 -5.55
N ARG A 249 7.13 9.97 -5.90
CA ARG A 249 7.67 11.00 -5.01
C ARG A 249 6.96 12.32 -5.26
N LEU A 250 6.46 12.89 -4.18
CA LEU A 250 5.82 14.18 -4.09
C LEU A 250 6.61 15.09 -3.13
N GLU A 251 6.53 16.41 -3.31
CA GLU A 251 7.14 17.39 -2.41
C GLU A 251 6.10 18.45 -1.99
N ARG A 252 6.19 18.86 -0.68
CA ARG A 252 5.37 19.91 -0.10
C ARG A 252 5.87 21.30 -0.47
#